data_512f4be2948b2d9c5bce20b4c733fd8b
#
_entry.id   512f4be2948b2d9c5bce20b4c733fd8b
#
_cell.length_a   1.000
_cell.length_b   1.000
_cell.length_c   1.000
_cell.angle_alpha   90.00
_cell.angle_beta   90.00
_cell.angle_gamma   90.00
#
_symmetry.space_group_name_H-M   'P 1'
#
loop_
_entity.id
_entity.type
_entity.pdbx_description
1 polymer ?
#
loop_
_entity_poly.entity_id
_entity_poly.type
_entity_poly.pdbx_seq_one_letter_code
_entity_poly.pdbx_strand_id
1 'polypeptide(L)'
;MKQKDSFYTFCLKFLLIFFVMVLIYEQFFPEKKILIQQDRLVYLPDQKKSVPLELEWVLLSEIPEEWIFYTVQVEDKRFYSHKGYSISDIHSSLISSVLFFRKIRGASTITQQLARTLFLSREKSFSRKWKEIQIASALEDELGKNTILEYYINSVYWGRGMNGLNQASRYYFKKKPTNLKFNQFKALIQILKKPDAYTREEVILLSKNL
;
A
#
# COMPACT_ATOMS: atom_id res chain seq x y z
N MET A 1 -2.92 -1.22 59.86
CA MET A 1 -3.91 -0.51 59.04
C MET A 1 -3.25 0.24 57.88
N LYS A 2 -2.34 1.20 58.10
CA LYS A 2 -1.70 2.02 57.06
C LYS A 2 -1.00 1.25 55.88
N GLN A 3 -0.49 0.05 56.12
CA GLN A 3 0.24 -0.70 55.07
C GLN A 3 -0.71 -1.38 54.06
N LYS A 4 -1.92 -1.79 54.49
CA LYS A 4 -2.96 -2.35 53.62
C LYS A 4 -3.54 -1.26 52.72
N ASP A 5 -3.76 -0.05 53.25
CA ASP A 5 -4.30 1.09 52.45
C ASP A 5 -3.33 1.51 51.34
N SER A 6 -2.03 1.45 51.60
CA SER A 6 -0.99 1.73 50.60
C SER A 6 -0.97 0.72 49.45
N PHE A 7 -1.17 -0.58 49.75
CA PHE A 7 -1.20 -1.61 48.75
C PHE A 7 -2.47 -1.52 47.88
N TYR A 8 -3.64 -1.30 48.48
CA TYR A 8 -4.88 -1.07 47.71
C TYR A 8 -4.79 0.17 46.79
N THR A 9 -4.21 1.24 47.29
CA THR A 9 -4.00 2.47 46.48
C THR A 9 -3.03 2.22 45.31
N PHE A 10 -2.00 1.43 45.51
CA PHE A 10 -1.08 1.01 44.45
C PHE A 10 -1.76 0.16 43.38
N CYS A 11 -2.53 -0.86 43.81
CA CYS A 11 -3.31 -1.71 42.89
C CYS A 11 -4.33 -0.89 42.08
N LEU A 12 -5.02 0.04 42.72
CA LEU A 12 -6.00 0.89 42.05
C LEU A 12 -5.35 1.80 41.01
N LYS A 13 -4.19 2.40 41.30
CA LYS A 13 -3.43 3.20 40.35
C LYS A 13 -2.93 2.36 39.18
N PHE A 14 -2.45 1.15 39.44
CA PHE A 14 -2.01 0.22 38.38
C PHE A 14 -3.16 -0.17 37.46
N LEU A 15 -4.34 -0.51 38.03
CA LEU A 15 -5.54 -0.82 37.26
C LEU A 15 -6.02 0.38 36.43
N LEU A 16 -5.95 1.59 36.97
CA LEU A 16 -6.30 2.81 36.23
C LEU A 16 -5.35 3.05 35.05
N ILE A 17 -4.04 2.91 35.28
CA ILE A 17 -3.03 3.06 34.22
C ILE A 17 -3.25 1.98 33.15
N PHE A 18 -3.46 0.73 33.56
CA PHE A 18 -3.74 -0.37 32.63
C PHE A 18 -5.01 -0.10 31.81
N PHE A 19 -6.09 0.35 32.44
CA PHE A 19 -7.34 0.71 31.75
C PHE A 19 -7.15 1.86 30.76
N VAL A 20 -6.43 2.92 31.17
CA VAL A 20 -6.08 4.01 30.27
C VAL A 20 -5.22 3.52 29.10
N MET A 21 -4.27 2.65 29.33
CA MET A 21 -3.47 2.04 28.25
C MET A 21 -4.32 1.18 27.30
N VAL A 22 -5.31 0.44 27.81
CA VAL A 22 -6.25 -0.33 26.97
C VAL A 22 -7.10 0.61 26.12
N LEU A 23 -7.65 1.69 26.69
CA LEU A 23 -8.42 2.70 25.93
C LEU A 23 -7.56 3.38 24.84
N ILE A 24 -6.33 3.72 25.19
CA ILE A 24 -5.36 4.27 24.22
C ILE A 24 -5.08 3.23 23.13
N TYR A 25 -4.85 1.97 23.52
CA TYR A 25 -4.62 0.89 22.56
C TYR A 25 -5.80 0.71 21.61
N GLU A 26 -7.04 0.63 22.11
CA GLU A 26 -8.24 0.51 21.26
C GLU A 26 -8.42 1.72 20.33
N GLN A 27 -8.08 2.92 20.80
CA GLN A 27 -8.15 4.13 19.96
C GLN A 27 -7.08 4.14 18.86
N PHE A 28 -5.85 3.66 19.15
CA PHE A 28 -4.75 3.62 18.18
C PHE A 28 -4.74 2.35 17.33
N PHE A 29 -5.33 1.26 17.82
CA PHE A 29 -5.39 -0.05 17.16
C PHE A 29 -6.83 -0.59 17.15
N PRO A 30 -7.79 0.15 16.56
CA PRO A 30 -9.15 -0.35 16.44
C PRO A 30 -9.15 -1.65 15.65
N GLU A 31 -10.18 -2.48 15.86
CA GLU A 31 -10.37 -3.68 15.06
C GLU A 31 -10.40 -3.31 13.57
N LYS A 32 -9.44 -3.83 12.82
CA LYS A 32 -9.22 -3.49 11.41
C LYS A 32 -9.78 -4.61 10.57
N LYS A 33 -10.72 -4.29 9.70
CA LYS A 33 -11.33 -5.26 8.81
C LYS A 33 -11.62 -4.65 7.44
N ILE A 34 -11.46 -5.45 6.41
CA ILE A 34 -11.88 -5.11 5.04
C ILE A 34 -13.09 -5.99 4.71
N LEU A 35 -14.16 -5.36 4.26
CA LEU A 35 -15.33 -6.05 3.72
C LEU A 35 -15.32 -5.90 2.19
N ILE A 36 -15.61 -6.99 1.50
CA ILE A 36 -15.77 -6.97 0.04
C ILE A 36 -17.25 -6.72 -0.26
N GLN A 37 -17.56 -5.64 -0.93
CA GLN A 37 -18.92 -5.27 -1.35
C GLN A 37 -18.93 -5.01 -2.86
N GLN A 38 -19.62 -5.83 -3.63
CA GLN A 38 -19.79 -5.71 -5.09
C GLN A 38 -18.55 -5.16 -5.83
N ASP A 39 -18.55 -3.84 -6.09
CA ASP A 39 -17.50 -3.11 -6.80
C ASP A 39 -16.52 -2.36 -5.90
N ARG A 40 -16.57 -2.57 -4.57
CA ARG A 40 -15.78 -1.79 -3.61
C ARG A 40 -15.31 -2.63 -2.43
N LEU A 41 -14.21 -2.17 -1.85
CA LEU A 41 -13.76 -2.60 -0.53
C LEU A 41 -14.20 -1.56 0.51
N VAL A 42 -14.59 -2.03 1.69
CA VAL A 42 -14.97 -1.17 2.82
C VAL A 42 -14.03 -1.43 3.99
N TYR A 43 -13.34 -0.40 4.42
CA TYR A 43 -12.45 -0.45 5.58
C TYR A 43 -13.21 -0.08 6.86
N LEU A 44 -13.17 -0.96 7.84
CA LEU A 44 -13.66 -0.71 9.19
C LEU A 44 -12.49 -0.25 10.09
N PRO A 45 -12.74 0.60 11.10
CA PRO A 45 -14.04 0.93 11.70
C PRO A 45 -14.75 2.15 11.09
N ASP A 46 -14.07 2.98 10.28
CA ASP A 46 -14.63 4.26 9.79
C ASP A 46 -15.53 4.09 8.55
N GLN A 47 -15.86 2.84 8.17
CA GLN A 47 -16.70 2.46 7.02
C GLN A 47 -16.26 3.12 5.70
N LYS A 48 -14.97 3.41 5.59
CA LYS A 48 -14.42 4.08 4.42
C LYS A 48 -14.44 3.16 3.21
N LYS A 49 -15.21 3.54 2.20
CA LYS A 49 -15.30 2.82 0.93
C LYS A 49 -14.08 3.13 0.06
N SER A 50 -13.60 2.12 -0.65
CA SER A 50 -12.59 2.29 -1.69
C SER A 50 -13.12 3.15 -2.84
N VAL A 51 -12.23 3.65 -3.69
CA VAL A 51 -12.63 4.10 -5.03
C VAL A 51 -13.30 2.93 -5.77
N PRO A 52 -14.20 3.20 -6.74
CA PRO A 52 -14.77 2.14 -7.59
C PRO A 52 -13.64 1.35 -8.26
N LEU A 53 -13.83 0.04 -8.34
CA LEU A 53 -12.90 -0.83 -9.04
C LEU A 53 -13.12 -0.72 -10.56
N GLU A 54 -12.05 -0.92 -11.33
CA GLU A 54 -12.10 -0.82 -12.79
C GLU A 54 -13.05 -1.87 -13.40
N LEU A 55 -13.79 -1.45 -14.43
CA LEU A 55 -14.68 -2.37 -15.17
C LEU A 55 -13.90 -3.35 -16.04
N GLU A 56 -12.77 -2.93 -16.61
CA GLU A 56 -11.90 -3.77 -17.42
C GLU A 56 -10.76 -4.34 -16.57
N TRP A 57 -11.09 -5.29 -15.74
CA TRP A 57 -10.17 -5.96 -14.80
C TRP A 57 -9.21 -6.90 -15.52
N VAL A 58 -7.96 -6.90 -15.11
CA VAL A 58 -6.92 -7.82 -15.57
C VAL A 58 -6.69 -8.86 -14.48
N LEU A 59 -6.99 -10.11 -14.75
CA LEU A 59 -6.73 -11.18 -13.79
C LEU A 59 -5.23 -11.40 -13.63
N LEU A 60 -4.78 -11.69 -12.41
CA LEU A 60 -3.37 -11.97 -12.16
C LEU A 60 -2.88 -13.19 -12.99
N SER A 61 -3.75 -14.16 -13.25
CA SER A 61 -3.48 -15.32 -14.08
C SER A 61 -3.25 -15.01 -15.57
N GLU A 62 -3.66 -13.83 -16.04
CA GLU A 62 -3.41 -13.35 -17.40
C GLU A 62 -2.05 -12.65 -17.55
N ILE A 63 -1.35 -12.41 -16.43
CA ILE A 63 -0.07 -11.73 -16.40
C ILE A 63 1.04 -12.78 -16.26
N PRO A 64 2.04 -12.78 -17.16
CA PRO A 64 3.17 -13.71 -17.05
C PRO A 64 3.86 -13.62 -15.68
N GLU A 65 4.24 -14.76 -15.13
CA GLU A 65 4.82 -14.86 -13.79
C GLU A 65 6.11 -14.02 -13.65
N GLU A 66 6.92 -13.97 -14.69
CA GLU A 66 8.13 -13.12 -14.73
C GLU A 66 7.82 -11.61 -14.57
N TRP A 67 6.64 -11.16 -15.03
CA TRP A 67 6.22 -9.76 -14.89
C TRP A 67 5.79 -9.47 -13.45
N ILE A 68 5.10 -10.41 -12.82
CA ILE A 68 4.72 -10.37 -11.41
C ILE A 68 6.00 -10.32 -10.57
N PHE A 69 6.95 -11.20 -10.83
CA PHE A 69 8.24 -11.24 -10.16
C PHE A 69 8.97 -9.89 -10.32
N TYR A 70 9.05 -9.35 -11.53
CA TYR A 70 9.68 -8.05 -11.77
C TYR A 70 9.01 -6.92 -11.00
N THR A 71 7.68 -6.88 -10.97
CA THR A 71 6.91 -5.88 -10.20
C THR A 71 7.30 -5.93 -8.72
N VAL A 72 7.29 -7.10 -8.13
CA VAL A 72 7.67 -7.32 -6.73
C VAL A 72 9.14 -6.91 -6.49
N GLN A 73 10.06 -7.29 -7.37
CA GLN A 73 11.48 -6.94 -7.21
C GLN A 73 11.74 -5.43 -7.29
N VAL A 74 10.95 -4.68 -8.06
CA VAL A 74 11.14 -3.24 -8.24
C VAL A 74 10.43 -2.43 -7.14
N GLU A 75 9.21 -2.82 -6.78
CA GLU A 75 8.36 -2.06 -5.88
C GLU A 75 8.45 -2.51 -4.42
N ASP A 76 8.62 -3.82 -4.18
CA ASP A 76 8.58 -4.39 -2.83
C ASP A 76 9.25 -5.77 -2.76
N LYS A 77 10.56 -5.81 -2.69
CA LYS A 77 11.35 -7.07 -2.71
C LYS A 77 10.96 -8.08 -1.64
N ARG A 78 10.34 -7.61 -0.55
CA ARG A 78 9.92 -8.46 0.58
C ARG A 78 8.43 -8.64 0.67
N PHE A 79 7.70 -8.36 -0.42
CA PHE A 79 6.25 -8.42 -0.48
C PHE A 79 5.68 -9.70 0.16
N TYR A 80 6.22 -10.86 -0.17
CA TYR A 80 5.73 -12.14 0.35
C TYR A 80 6.13 -12.45 1.80
N SER A 81 7.01 -11.64 2.42
CA SER A 81 7.55 -11.91 3.76
C SER A 81 7.02 -10.99 4.87
N HIS A 82 6.29 -9.93 4.52
CA HIS A 82 5.74 -9.00 5.52
C HIS A 82 4.20 -8.99 5.49
N LYS A 83 3.60 -8.43 6.54
CA LYS A 83 2.15 -8.25 6.70
C LYS A 83 1.74 -6.79 6.46
N GLY A 84 1.85 -6.34 5.22
CA GLY A 84 1.41 -5.01 4.77
C GLY A 84 2.40 -3.87 4.99
N TYR A 85 3.33 -3.98 5.92
CA TYR A 85 4.36 -2.98 6.17
C TYR A 85 5.67 -3.64 6.59
N SER A 86 6.77 -2.94 6.38
CA SER A 86 8.10 -3.40 6.74
C SER A 86 8.74 -2.43 7.74
N ILE A 87 8.83 -2.85 9.00
CA ILE A 87 9.46 -2.06 10.07
C ILE A 87 10.92 -1.78 9.71
N SER A 88 11.64 -2.76 9.16
CA SER A 88 13.05 -2.58 8.78
C SER A 88 13.23 -1.60 7.62
N ASP A 89 12.30 -1.50 6.68
CA ASP A 89 12.38 -0.52 5.60
C ASP A 89 12.03 0.88 6.10
N ILE A 90 11.04 0.98 6.99
CA ILE A 90 10.71 2.24 7.69
C ILE A 90 11.94 2.72 8.48
N HIS A 91 12.55 1.85 9.27
CA HIS A 91 13.72 2.15 10.08
C HIS A 91 14.93 2.54 9.22
N SER A 92 15.25 1.76 8.18
CA SER A 92 16.35 2.04 7.26
C SER A 92 16.17 3.36 6.52
N SER A 93 14.93 3.67 6.09
CA SER A 93 14.65 4.92 5.40
C SER A 93 14.70 6.13 6.34
N LEU A 94 14.27 5.96 7.60
CA LEU A 94 14.38 7.01 8.62
C LEU A 94 15.85 7.31 8.96
N ILE A 95 16.65 6.29 9.19
CA ILE A 95 18.09 6.44 9.43
C ILE A 95 18.76 7.13 8.23
N SER A 96 18.48 6.67 7.01
CA SER A 96 19.05 7.26 5.80
C SER A 96 18.65 8.73 5.61
N SER A 97 17.42 9.08 6.00
CA SER A 97 16.93 10.46 5.97
C SER A 97 17.65 11.35 6.98
N VAL A 98 17.85 10.87 8.20
CA VAL A 98 18.49 11.62 9.28
C VAL A 98 20.00 11.76 9.06
N LEU A 99 20.69 10.64 8.73
CA LEU A 99 22.15 10.64 8.61
C LEU A 99 22.66 11.26 7.30
N PHE A 100 21.93 11.12 6.21
CA PHE A 100 22.40 11.52 4.89
C PHE A 100 21.57 12.64 4.25
N PHE A 101 20.66 13.26 4.98
CA PHE A 101 19.72 14.31 4.47
C PHE A 101 19.02 13.91 3.16
N ARG A 102 18.85 12.62 2.93
CA ARG A 102 18.20 12.09 1.73
C ARG A 102 16.69 12.01 1.93
N LYS A 103 15.94 12.42 0.90
CA LYS A 103 14.48 12.20 0.88
C LYS A 103 14.20 10.70 1.03
N ILE A 104 13.32 10.35 1.97
CA ILE A 104 12.80 8.98 2.15
C ILE A 104 12.24 8.50 0.81
N ARG A 105 12.88 7.51 0.19
CA ARG A 105 12.46 6.92 -1.08
C ARG A 105 12.35 5.41 -0.94
N GLY A 106 11.27 4.82 -1.45
CA GLY A 106 11.15 3.36 -1.62
C GLY A 106 10.83 2.56 -0.35
N ALA A 107 10.34 3.22 0.72
CA ALA A 107 9.99 2.54 1.98
C ALA A 107 8.51 2.10 2.06
N SER A 108 7.69 2.36 1.04
CA SER A 108 6.29 1.95 1.03
C SER A 108 6.14 0.62 0.31
N THR A 109 5.48 -0.33 0.96
CA THR A 109 5.17 -1.65 0.37
C THR A 109 4.09 -1.54 -0.71
N ILE A 110 3.95 -2.58 -1.54
CA ILE A 110 2.86 -2.71 -2.52
C ILE A 110 1.51 -2.56 -1.81
N THR A 111 1.31 -3.21 -0.66
CA THR A 111 0.06 -3.14 0.09
C THR A 111 -0.23 -1.74 0.63
N GLN A 112 0.80 -0.99 1.07
CA GLN A 112 0.65 0.40 1.46
C GLN A 112 0.30 1.31 0.28
N GLN A 113 0.88 1.06 -0.89
CA GLN A 113 0.55 1.79 -2.12
C GLN A 113 -0.90 1.52 -2.53
N LEU A 114 -1.36 0.26 -2.42
CA LEU A 114 -2.75 -0.12 -2.66
C LEU A 114 -3.69 0.57 -1.66
N ALA A 115 -3.41 0.49 -0.35
CA ALA A 115 -4.19 1.14 0.69
C ALA A 115 -4.37 2.65 0.43
N ARG A 116 -3.27 3.32 0.05
CA ARG A 116 -3.29 4.73 -0.32
C ARG A 116 -4.17 4.98 -1.54
N THR A 117 -4.01 4.18 -2.59
CA THR A 117 -4.74 4.37 -3.85
C THR A 117 -6.23 4.19 -3.66
N LEU A 118 -6.65 3.18 -2.91
CA LEU A 118 -8.06 2.83 -2.77
C LEU A 118 -8.81 3.71 -1.76
N PHE A 119 -8.15 4.10 -0.66
CA PHE A 119 -8.86 4.65 0.50
C PHE A 119 -8.41 6.05 0.93
N LEU A 120 -7.26 6.55 0.47
CA LEU A 120 -6.67 7.76 1.04
C LEU A 120 -6.51 8.89 0.01
N SER A 121 -6.46 10.13 0.51
CA SER A 121 -6.13 11.28 -0.32
C SER A 121 -4.64 11.33 -0.65
N ARG A 122 -4.28 12.17 -1.64
CA ARG A 122 -2.87 12.39 -2.03
C ARG A 122 -2.12 13.32 -1.09
N GLU A 123 -2.78 13.91 -0.10
CA GLU A 123 -2.15 14.81 0.87
C GLU A 123 -1.08 14.09 1.69
N LYS A 124 0.03 14.78 1.93
CA LYS A 124 1.15 14.23 2.70
C LYS A 124 1.01 14.67 4.16
N SER A 125 0.60 13.76 5.03
CA SER A 125 0.54 13.98 6.49
C SER A 125 0.96 12.72 7.23
N PHE A 126 1.41 12.88 8.48
CA PHE A 126 1.70 11.73 9.35
C PHE A 126 0.45 10.90 9.64
N SER A 127 -0.68 11.56 9.88
CA SER A 127 -1.97 10.92 10.10
C SER A 127 -2.38 10.04 8.92
N ARG A 128 -2.23 10.54 7.69
CA ARG A 128 -2.47 9.75 6.49
C ARG A 128 -1.52 8.54 6.40
N LYS A 129 -0.23 8.72 6.71
CA LYS A 129 0.74 7.59 6.67
C LYS A 129 0.43 6.54 7.73
N TRP A 130 -0.05 6.95 8.89
CA TRP A 130 -0.51 6.02 9.92
C TRP A 130 -1.73 5.21 9.45
N LYS A 131 -2.75 5.90 8.89
CA LYS A 131 -3.92 5.22 8.29
C LYS A 131 -3.53 4.27 7.15
N GLU A 132 -2.56 4.64 6.33
CA GLU A 132 -2.03 3.79 5.26
C GLU A 132 -1.49 2.45 5.80
N ILE A 133 -0.73 2.49 6.91
CA ILE A 133 -0.22 1.28 7.57
C ILE A 133 -1.37 0.43 8.13
N GLN A 134 -2.35 1.06 8.78
CA GLN A 134 -3.49 0.36 9.36
C GLN A 134 -4.33 -0.35 8.29
N ILE A 135 -4.64 0.34 7.19
CA ILE A 135 -5.40 -0.24 6.08
C ILE A 135 -4.59 -1.34 5.39
N ALA A 136 -3.29 -1.14 5.21
CA ALA A 136 -2.42 -2.16 4.63
C ALA A 136 -2.39 -3.44 5.47
N SER A 137 -2.33 -3.32 6.79
CA SER A 137 -2.44 -4.49 7.68
C SER A 137 -3.78 -5.21 7.52
N ALA A 138 -4.89 -4.47 7.50
CA ALA A 138 -6.21 -5.04 7.32
C ALA A 138 -6.40 -5.73 5.94
N LEU A 139 -5.81 -5.16 4.88
CA LEU A 139 -5.80 -5.79 3.56
C LEU A 139 -5.06 -7.13 3.56
N GLU A 140 -3.94 -7.22 4.28
CA GLU A 140 -3.17 -8.47 4.40
C GLU A 140 -3.86 -9.52 5.27
N ASP A 141 -4.63 -9.08 6.25
CA ASP A 141 -5.37 -10.00 7.13
C ASP A 141 -6.59 -10.62 6.41
N GLU A 142 -7.20 -9.89 5.47
CA GLU A 142 -8.42 -10.32 4.76
C GLU A 142 -8.15 -10.84 3.34
N LEU A 143 -7.08 -10.36 2.69
CA LEU A 143 -6.77 -10.69 1.31
C LEU A 143 -5.43 -11.42 1.23
N GLY A 144 -5.36 -12.49 0.48
CA GLY A 144 -4.08 -13.15 0.18
C GLY A 144 -3.18 -12.28 -0.72
N LYS A 145 -1.88 -12.57 -0.71
CA LYS A 145 -0.86 -11.82 -1.49
C LYS A 145 -1.20 -11.69 -2.99
N ASN A 146 -1.67 -12.74 -3.61
CA ASN A 146 -2.04 -12.71 -5.03
C ASN A 146 -3.22 -11.78 -5.28
N THR A 147 -4.22 -11.79 -4.42
CA THR A 147 -5.36 -10.88 -4.50
C THR A 147 -4.91 -9.43 -4.33
N ILE A 148 -4.02 -9.14 -3.36
CA ILE A 148 -3.44 -7.80 -3.16
C ILE A 148 -2.69 -7.33 -4.42
N LEU A 149 -1.89 -8.20 -5.06
CA LEU A 149 -1.20 -7.86 -6.30
C LEU A 149 -2.16 -7.60 -7.45
N GLU A 150 -3.21 -8.39 -7.57
CA GLU A 150 -4.24 -8.21 -8.58
C GLU A 150 -4.94 -6.85 -8.40
N TYR A 151 -5.38 -6.52 -7.19
CA TYR A 151 -5.94 -5.19 -6.87
C TYR A 151 -4.94 -4.06 -7.14
N TYR A 152 -3.67 -4.26 -6.78
CA TYR A 152 -2.61 -3.27 -7.00
C TYR A 152 -2.44 -2.95 -8.48
N ILE A 153 -2.26 -3.96 -9.31
CA ILE A 153 -2.05 -3.79 -10.75
C ILE A 153 -3.24 -3.11 -11.42
N ASN A 154 -4.46 -3.41 -10.95
CA ASN A 154 -5.69 -2.85 -11.48
C ASN A 154 -6.08 -1.48 -10.92
N SER A 155 -5.41 -0.99 -9.87
CA SER A 155 -5.81 0.25 -9.20
C SER A 155 -4.72 1.31 -9.15
N VAL A 156 -3.44 0.93 -9.15
CA VAL A 156 -2.35 1.88 -8.97
C VAL A 156 -2.35 2.95 -10.06
N TYR A 157 -1.95 4.18 -9.68
CA TYR A 157 -1.88 5.30 -10.60
C TYR A 157 -0.61 5.27 -11.43
N TRP A 158 -0.77 5.21 -12.75
CA TRP A 158 0.31 5.11 -13.74
C TRP A 158 0.66 6.47 -14.38
N GLY A 159 0.13 7.56 -13.88
CA GLY A 159 0.31 8.90 -14.46
C GLY A 159 -0.73 9.27 -15.50
N ARG A 160 -0.76 10.57 -15.84
CA ARG A 160 -1.63 11.11 -16.90
C ARG A 160 -3.13 10.75 -16.74
N GLY A 161 -3.58 10.58 -15.49
CA GLY A 161 -4.96 10.18 -15.19
C GLY A 161 -5.26 8.69 -15.32
N MET A 162 -4.26 7.86 -15.66
CA MET A 162 -4.46 6.42 -15.86
C MET A 162 -4.36 5.67 -14.53
N ASN A 163 -5.43 4.97 -14.17
CA ASN A 163 -5.48 4.04 -13.05
C ASN A 163 -5.63 2.62 -13.59
N GLY A 164 -4.85 1.70 -13.05
CA GLY A 164 -4.82 0.30 -13.50
C GLY A 164 -4.06 0.06 -14.80
N LEU A 165 -3.56 -1.17 -14.93
CA LEU A 165 -2.71 -1.61 -16.04
C LEU A 165 -3.42 -1.51 -17.40
N ASN A 166 -4.74 -1.76 -17.44
CA ASN A 166 -5.47 -1.72 -18.70
C ASN A 166 -5.51 -0.30 -19.30
N GLN A 167 -5.83 0.71 -18.49
CA GLN A 167 -5.80 2.11 -18.95
C GLN A 167 -4.37 2.52 -19.33
N ALA A 168 -3.37 2.18 -18.52
CA ALA A 168 -1.98 2.51 -18.79
C ALA A 168 -1.47 1.91 -20.10
N SER A 169 -1.71 0.61 -20.32
CA SER A 169 -1.26 -0.08 -21.54
C SER A 169 -1.89 0.50 -22.81
N ARG A 170 -3.17 0.85 -22.75
CA ARG A 170 -3.89 1.50 -23.86
C ARG A 170 -3.38 2.92 -24.10
N TYR A 171 -3.15 3.69 -23.03
CA TYR A 171 -2.66 5.06 -23.16
C TYR A 171 -1.26 5.11 -23.75
N TYR A 172 -0.30 4.42 -23.11
CA TYR A 172 1.10 4.51 -23.48
C TYR A 172 1.42 3.74 -24.77
N PHE A 173 0.89 2.54 -24.95
CA PHE A 173 1.28 1.63 -26.03
C PHE A 173 0.18 1.32 -27.06
N LYS A 174 -1.06 1.80 -26.84
CA LYS A 174 -2.23 1.47 -27.68
C LYS A 174 -2.51 -0.03 -27.77
N LYS A 175 -2.23 -0.77 -26.69
CA LYS A 175 -2.37 -2.23 -26.61
C LYS A 175 -3.21 -2.63 -25.40
N LYS A 176 -3.83 -3.81 -25.46
CA LYS A 176 -4.33 -4.50 -24.27
C LYS A 176 -3.15 -4.99 -23.41
N PRO A 177 -3.32 -5.18 -22.08
CA PRO A 177 -2.26 -5.70 -21.21
C PRO A 177 -1.64 -6.99 -21.70
N THR A 178 -2.46 -7.94 -22.15
CA THR A 178 -2.04 -9.26 -22.70
C THR A 178 -1.17 -9.17 -23.97
N ASN A 179 -1.22 -8.04 -24.68
CA ASN A 179 -0.47 -7.79 -25.92
C ASN A 179 0.79 -6.94 -25.72
N LEU A 180 1.11 -6.57 -24.49
CA LEU A 180 2.36 -5.88 -24.18
C LEU A 180 3.54 -6.85 -24.38
N LYS A 181 4.69 -6.27 -24.72
CA LYS A 181 5.98 -6.97 -24.61
C LYS A 181 6.55 -6.74 -23.20
N PHE A 182 7.42 -7.62 -22.74
CA PHE A 182 8.00 -7.50 -21.40
C PHE A 182 8.71 -6.16 -21.16
N ASN A 183 9.49 -5.68 -22.13
CA ASN A 183 10.15 -4.38 -22.02
C ASN A 183 9.15 -3.19 -21.94
N GLN A 184 7.97 -3.29 -22.55
CA GLN A 184 6.91 -2.30 -22.42
C GLN A 184 6.32 -2.33 -21.01
N PHE A 185 6.07 -3.52 -20.48
CA PHE A 185 5.63 -3.68 -19.09
C PHE A 185 6.69 -3.16 -18.09
N LYS A 186 7.97 -3.50 -18.29
CA LYS A 186 9.07 -2.96 -17.46
C LYS A 186 9.08 -1.43 -17.45
N ALA A 187 8.88 -0.78 -18.59
CA ALA A 187 8.81 0.68 -18.67
C ALA A 187 7.65 1.23 -17.84
N LEU A 188 6.46 0.59 -17.89
CA LEU A 188 5.34 0.97 -17.04
C LEU A 188 5.69 0.85 -15.55
N ILE A 189 6.26 -0.26 -15.09
CA ILE A 189 6.65 -0.42 -13.68
C ILE A 189 7.66 0.66 -13.26
N GLN A 190 8.61 1.02 -14.11
CA GLN A 190 9.61 2.03 -13.75
C GLN A 190 9.03 3.43 -13.55
N ILE A 191 7.98 3.80 -14.29
CA ILE A 191 7.35 5.12 -14.14
C ILE A 191 6.52 5.25 -12.85
N LEU A 192 6.13 4.16 -12.18
CA LEU A 192 5.37 4.22 -10.93
C LEU A 192 6.03 5.05 -9.84
N LYS A 193 7.36 5.16 -9.86
CA LYS A 193 8.13 5.99 -8.91
C LYS A 193 7.85 7.50 -9.06
N LYS A 194 7.51 7.94 -10.28
CA LYS A 194 7.18 9.33 -10.62
C LYS A 194 6.20 9.35 -11.81
N PRO A 195 4.94 8.96 -11.62
CA PRO A 195 4.03 8.65 -12.72
C PRO A 195 3.77 9.84 -13.67
N ASP A 196 3.71 11.06 -13.13
CA ASP A 196 3.44 12.27 -13.94
C ASP A 196 4.71 12.92 -14.54
N ALA A 197 5.90 12.37 -14.25
CA ALA A 197 7.16 12.93 -14.73
C ALA A 197 7.47 12.59 -16.19
N TYR A 198 6.76 11.61 -16.76
CA TYR A 198 7.06 11.10 -18.11
C TYR A 198 5.94 11.42 -19.08
N THR A 199 6.31 11.82 -20.29
CA THR A 199 5.41 11.88 -21.45
C THR A 199 5.21 10.47 -22.02
N ARG A 200 4.21 10.33 -22.89
CA ARG A 200 3.97 9.07 -23.60
C ARG A 200 5.18 8.64 -24.42
N GLU A 201 5.79 9.59 -25.14
CA GLU A 201 6.95 9.40 -26.01
C GLU A 201 8.16 8.92 -25.21
N GLU A 202 8.40 9.49 -24.03
CA GLU A 202 9.50 9.09 -23.14
C GLU A 202 9.30 7.67 -22.61
N VAL A 203 8.07 7.26 -22.28
CA VAL A 203 7.77 5.88 -21.85
C VAL A 203 8.00 4.89 -23.01
N ILE A 204 7.61 5.27 -24.25
CA ILE A 204 7.88 4.44 -25.42
C ILE A 204 9.39 4.32 -25.65
N LEU A 205 10.14 5.43 -25.54
CA LEU A 205 11.60 5.41 -25.67
C LEU A 205 12.25 4.56 -24.58
N LEU A 206 11.81 4.72 -23.33
CA LEU A 206 12.27 3.90 -22.20
C LEU A 206 12.10 2.40 -22.47
N SER A 207 10.96 2.02 -23.06
CA SER A 207 10.68 0.61 -23.38
C SER A 207 11.57 0.02 -24.47
N LYS A 208 12.20 0.85 -25.31
CA LYS A 208 13.16 0.41 -26.35
C LYS A 208 14.56 0.17 -25.78
N ASN A 209 14.87 0.80 -24.63
CA ASN A 209 16.18 0.74 -23.98
C ASN A 209 16.24 -0.31 -22.84
N LEU A 210 15.16 -1.04 -22.59
CA LEU A 210 15.01 -2.10 -21.57
C LEU A 210 15.00 -3.48 -22.20
#